data_ee64a55c64e6004be419b1b7c8f0f871
#
_entry.id   ee64a55c64e6004be419b1b7c8f0f871
#
_cell.length_a   1.000
_cell.length_b   1.000
_cell.length_c   1.000
_cell.angle_alpha   90.00
_cell.angle_beta   90.00
_cell.angle_gamma   90.00
#
_symmetry.space_group_name_H-M   'P 1'
#
loop_
_entity.id
_entity.type
_entity.pdbx_description
1 polymer ?
#
loop_
_entity_poly.entity_id
_entity_poly.type
_entity_poly.pdbx_seq_one_letter_code
_entity_poly.pdbx_strand_id
1 'polypeptide(L)'
;FNVLVPYTAQDWMQTLCMLVLAFIVTFFCFDQTENIVTRRPGAEIKLSLKFNLMLCVIYSALMLLTKATMLDSRYFAVTVPLINALLLPLAHGALKRLLLHFQRSWGMESLVGIVTTTDRADRLINEIGKDWSRRIVGVALLEATHEIVGTEIDGIAVKANFTDFMDWVRREALDEVYVDVPMDSGESFIPYLEEMESMGLTVHFRLPLLDRIEEACCDETSAARLSRTLGRCAGGNIVTMGTVELKLRDQIAKRCMDIAGGLVGCLLSIPIIAIVAIPLKIESPGPLFFKQKRVGRNGRYFYIHKLRSMYMDAEERKKELMAQNEMNGLMFKMEDDPRVTKVGKFIRKTSIDELPQFFDVLRGDMSLVGTRPPTVDEYKQYESHHKRRLSMKPGITGLWQVS
;
A
#
# COMPACT_ATOMS: atom_id res chain seq x y z
N PHE A 1 -55.86 18.22 11.33
CA PHE A 1 -55.16 18.83 10.19
C PHE A 1 -53.97 19.59 10.72
N ASN A 2 -52.78 18.96 10.77
CA ASN A 2 -51.55 19.66 11.11
C ASN A 2 -51.18 20.53 9.90
N VAL A 3 -51.22 21.83 10.10
CA VAL A 3 -50.68 22.82 9.17
C VAL A 3 -49.20 22.46 8.98
N LEU A 4 -48.83 22.16 7.76
CA LEU A 4 -47.42 21.99 7.36
C LEU A 4 -46.72 23.33 7.59
N VAL A 5 -46.07 23.51 8.73
CA VAL A 5 -45.18 24.65 8.94
C VAL A 5 -44.06 24.54 7.91
N PRO A 6 -43.92 25.50 7.00
CA PRO A 6 -42.86 25.43 6.00
C PRO A 6 -41.52 25.55 6.72
N TYR A 7 -40.69 24.53 6.57
CA TYR A 7 -39.32 24.55 7.11
C TYR A 7 -38.51 25.66 6.43
N THR A 8 -37.80 26.42 7.25
CA THR A 8 -36.92 27.48 6.75
C THR A 8 -35.62 26.92 6.15
N ALA A 9 -34.90 27.71 5.34
CA ALA A 9 -33.59 27.34 4.86
C ALA A 9 -32.60 27.05 6.01
N GLN A 10 -32.79 27.70 7.15
CA GLN A 10 -31.98 27.49 8.34
C GLN A 10 -32.22 26.09 8.96
N ASP A 11 -33.48 25.64 9.01
CA ASP A 11 -33.85 24.31 9.52
C ASP A 11 -33.24 23.21 8.65
N TRP A 12 -33.24 23.38 7.32
CA TRP A 12 -32.60 22.47 6.37
C TRP A 12 -31.09 22.44 6.54
N MET A 13 -30.45 23.60 6.71
CA MET A 13 -28.99 23.69 6.92
C MET A 13 -28.58 23.01 8.23
N GLN A 14 -29.32 23.26 9.32
CA GLN A 14 -29.09 22.64 10.61
C GLN A 14 -29.19 21.11 10.52
N THR A 15 -30.25 20.62 9.88
CA THR A 15 -30.50 19.19 9.67
C THR A 15 -29.39 18.54 8.88
N LEU A 16 -28.94 19.19 7.80
CA LEU A 16 -27.83 18.69 6.98
C LEU A 16 -26.52 18.63 7.78
N CYS A 17 -26.20 19.67 8.53
CA CYS A 17 -25.02 19.68 9.40
C CYS A 17 -25.05 18.56 10.44
N MET A 18 -26.21 18.31 11.07
CA MET A 18 -26.36 17.23 12.05
C MET A 18 -26.26 15.85 11.39
N LEU A 19 -26.81 15.69 10.19
CA LEU A 19 -26.69 14.44 9.43
C LEU A 19 -25.25 14.15 9.03
N VAL A 20 -24.52 15.16 8.56
CA VAL A 20 -23.10 15.03 8.21
C VAL A 20 -22.27 14.69 9.46
N LEU A 21 -22.53 15.36 10.58
CA LEU A 21 -21.84 15.08 11.84
C LEU A 21 -22.12 13.65 12.32
N ALA A 22 -23.39 13.22 12.28
CA ALA A 22 -23.79 11.86 12.63
C ALA A 22 -23.12 10.83 11.73
N PHE A 23 -23.04 11.12 10.42
CA PHE A 23 -22.36 10.25 9.46
C PHE A 23 -20.86 10.12 9.77
N ILE A 24 -20.18 11.24 10.03
CA ILE A 24 -18.76 11.25 10.41
C ILE A 24 -18.52 10.41 11.66
N VAL A 25 -19.31 10.64 12.72
CA VAL A 25 -19.18 9.89 13.98
C VAL A 25 -19.41 8.39 13.74
N THR A 26 -20.48 8.04 13.01
CA THR A 26 -20.77 6.63 12.68
C THR A 26 -19.67 5.99 11.86
N PHE A 27 -19.10 6.73 10.90
CA PHE A 27 -18.01 6.26 10.05
C PHE A 27 -16.74 5.93 10.86
N PHE A 28 -16.43 6.71 11.90
CA PHE A 28 -15.31 6.41 12.80
C PHE A 28 -15.61 5.26 13.77
N CYS A 29 -16.88 5.06 14.17
CA CYS A 29 -17.27 3.96 15.04
C CYS A 29 -17.30 2.60 14.33
N PHE A 30 -17.57 2.59 13.01
CA PHE A 30 -17.67 1.38 12.21
C PHE A 30 -16.58 1.36 11.11
N ASP A 31 -15.72 0.36 11.12
CA ASP A 31 -14.78 0.15 10.02
C ASP A 31 -15.51 -0.48 8.81
N GLN A 32 -16.08 0.37 7.98
CA GLN A 32 -16.78 -0.05 6.76
C GLN A 32 -15.84 -0.48 5.65
N THR A 33 -14.59 -0.09 5.74
CA THR A 33 -13.57 -0.34 4.71
C THR A 33 -12.85 -1.67 4.91
N GLU A 34 -13.01 -2.30 6.10
CA GLU A 34 -12.42 -3.59 6.36
C GLU A 34 -12.96 -4.65 5.37
N ASN A 35 -12.07 -5.28 4.63
CA ASN A 35 -12.36 -6.31 3.64
C ASN A 35 -13.43 -5.92 2.58
N ILE A 36 -13.59 -4.61 2.27
CA ILE A 36 -14.63 -4.12 1.34
C ILE A 36 -14.56 -4.83 -0.01
N VAL A 37 -13.37 -5.18 -0.45
CA VAL A 37 -13.13 -5.79 -1.75
C VAL A 37 -13.50 -7.27 -1.78
N THR A 38 -13.16 -8.02 -0.73
CA THR A 38 -13.37 -9.48 -0.64
C THR A 38 -14.71 -9.84 0.02
N ARG A 39 -15.43 -8.86 0.55
CA ARG A 39 -16.69 -9.05 1.29
C ARG A 39 -17.79 -9.62 0.38
N ARG A 40 -18.48 -10.66 0.86
CA ARG A 40 -19.64 -11.25 0.18
C ARG A 40 -20.85 -10.31 0.22
N PRO A 41 -21.73 -10.33 -0.82
CA PRO A 41 -22.90 -9.42 -0.88
C PRO A 41 -23.80 -9.45 0.36
N GLY A 42 -24.02 -10.65 0.94
CA GLY A 42 -24.84 -10.79 2.15
C GLY A 42 -24.21 -10.13 3.40
N ALA A 43 -22.89 -10.17 3.52
CA ALA A 43 -22.15 -9.50 4.60
C ALA A 43 -22.18 -7.98 4.41
N GLU A 44 -22.16 -7.51 3.16
CA GLU A 44 -22.28 -6.09 2.80
C GLU A 44 -23.62 -5.52 3.24
N ILE A 45 -24.71 -6.21 2.92
CA ILE A 45 -26.05 -5.79 3.32
C ILE A 45 -26.18 -5.73 4.85
N LYS A 46 -25.70 -6.76 5.57
CA LYS A 46 -25.73 -6.77 7.05
C LYS A 46 -24.96 -5.59 7.66
N LEU A 47 -23.79 -5.28 7.12
CA LEU A 47 -22.97 -4.17 7.60
C LEU A 47 -23.63 -2.83 7.31
N SER A 48 -24.17 -2.64 6.11
CA SER A 48 -24.91 -1.45 5.71
C SER A 48 -26.15 -1.21 6.59
N LEU A 49 -26.87 -2.26 6.94
CA LEU A 49 -28.01 -2.17 7.87
C LEU A 49 -27.57 -1.78 9.29
N LYS A 50 -26.49 -2.39 9.82
CA LYS A 50 -25.94 -2.01 11.13
C LYS A 50 -25.49 -0.55 11.16
N PHE A 51 -24.80 -0.11 10.12
CA PHE A 51 -24.35 1.28 9.98
C PHE A 51 -25.55 2.23 9.95
N ASN A 52 -26.56 1.92 9.13
CA ASN A 52 -27.76 2.74 9.00
C ASN A 52 -28.53 2.84 10.34
N LEU A 53 -28.64 1.74 11.07
CA LEU A 53 -29.25 1.73 12.40
C LEU A 53 -28.49 2.65 13.37
N MET A 54 -27.16 2.53 13.41
CA MET A 54 -26.32 3.36 14.28
C MET A 54 -26.37 4.84 13.89
N LEU A 55 -26.36 5.13 12.57
CA LEU A 55 -26.53 6.48 12.04
C LEU A 55 -27.86 7.09 12.51
N CYS A 56 -28.95 6.34 12.45
CA CYS A 56 -30.25 6.80 12.91
C CYS A 56 -30.24 7.09 14.42
N VAL A 57 -29.62 6.24 15.22
CA VAL A 57 -29.51 6.44 16.68
C VAL A 57 -28.70 7.71 16.99
N ILE A 58 -27.53 7.87 16.40
CA ILE A 58 -26.68 9.05 16.62
C ILE A 58 -27.36 10.32 16.12
N TYR A 59 -27.94 10.26 14.92
CA TYR A 59 -28.68 11.40 14.36
C TYR A 59 -29.85 11.82 15.26
N SER A 60 -30.67 10.87 15.71
CA SER A 60 -31.80 11.15 16.63
C SER A 60 -31.29 11.75 17.94
N ALA A 61 -30.21 11.24 18.51
CA ALA A 61 -29.62 11.78 19.72
C ALA A 61 -29.13 13.23 19.53
N LEU A 62 -28.48 13.55 18.43
CA LEU A 62 -28.01 14.90 18.09
C LEU A 62 -29.20 15.86 17.92
N MET A 63 -30.26 15.42 17.24
CA MET A 63 -31.48 16.21 17.04
C MET A 63 -32.21 16.49 18.36
N LEU A 64 -32.29 15.52 19.27
CA LEU A 64 -32.85 15.69 20.62
C LEU A 64 -32.03 16.69 21.44
N LEU A 65 -30.70 16.59 21.42
CA LEU A 65 -29.80 17.50 22.15
C LEU A 65 -29.94 18.96 21.67
N THR A 66 -30.14 19.16 20.37
CA THR A 66 -30.20 20.48 19.74
C THR A 66 -31.63 21.04 19.71
N LYS A 67 -32.64 20.26 20.18
CA LYS A 67 -34.08 20.62 20.11
C LYS A 67 -34.51 21.01 18.68
N ALA A 68 -33.98 20.32 17.68
CA ALA A 68 -34.25 20.63 16.29
C ALA A 68 -35.70 20.27 15.89
N THR A 69 -36.37 21.19 15.22
CA THR A 69 -37.82 21.11 14.88
C THR A 69 -38.13 20.04 13.82
N MET A 70 -37.17 19.60 13.03
CA MET A 70 -37.36 18.58 11.98
C MET A 70 -37.65 17.16 12.52
N LEU A 71 -37.44 16.89 13.81
CA LEU A 71 -37.83 15.60 14.43
C LEU A 71 -39.36 15.38 14.42
N ASP A 72 -40.15 16.44 14.29
CA ASP A 72 -41.59 16.35 14.24
C ASP A 72 -42.13 15.80 12.92
N SER A 73 -41.30 15.74 11.89
CA SER A 73 -41.67 15.17 10.57
C SER A 73 -41.53 13.66 10.55
N ARG A 74 -42.64 12.94 10.70
CA ARG A 74 -42.72 11.48 10.56
C ARG A 74 -42.21 10.99 9.21
N TYR A 75 -42.44 11.75 8.15
CA TYR A 75 -41.96 11.44 6.79
C TYR A 75 -40.44 11.46 6.73
N PHE A 76 -39.79 12.45 7.32
CA PHE A 76 -38.35 12.56 7.34
C PHE A 76 -37.69 11.41 8.12
N ALA A 77 -38.28 11.08 9.29
CA ALA A 77 -37.78 9.99 10.14
C ALA A 77 -37.86 8.61 9.48
N VAL A 78 -38.74 8.39 8.51
CA VAL A 78 -38.88 7.13 7.79
C VAL A 78 -38.14 7.16 6.45
N THR A 79 -38.23 8.25 5.70
CA THR A 79 -37.65 8.31 4.33
C THR A 79 -36.13 8.36 4.33
N VAL A 80 -35.48 9.06 5.26
CA VAL A 80 -34.03 9.15 5.32
C VAL A 80 -33.39 7.78 5.58
N PRO A 81 -33.80 7.00 6.59
CA PRO A 81 -33.26 5.64 6.78
C PRO A 81 -33.52 4.71 5.60
N LEU A 82 -34.69 4.78 4.97
CA LEU A 82 -35.05 3.96 3.82
C LEU A 82 -34.16 4.28 2.61
N ILE A 83 -34.00 5.56 2.29
CA ILE A 83 -33.13 6.01 1.19
C ILE A 83 -31.66 5.61 1.46
N ASN A 84 -31.20 5.82 2.69
CA ASN A 84 -29.84 5.48 3.07
C ASN A 84 -29.58 3.96 3.03
N ALA A 85 -30.55 3.15 3.48
CA ALA A 85 -30.46 1.68 3.40
C ALA A 85 -30.34 1.17 1.96
N LEU A 86 -30.91 1.88 1.00
CA LEU A 86 -30.83 1.56 -0.42
C LEU A 86 -29.54 2.11 -1.05
N LEU A 87 -29.21 3.38 -0.78
CA LEU A 87 -28.07 4.07 -1.40
C LEU A 87 -26.71 3.57 -0.88
N LEU A 88 -26.61 3.21 0.40
CA LEU A 88 -25.35 2.83 1.01
C LEU A 88 -24.74 1.56 0.37
N PRO A 89 -25.47 0.44 0.15
CA PRO A 89 -24.94 -0.72 -0.55
C PRO A 89 -24.58 -0.43 -2.00
N LEU A 90 -25.33 0.44 -2.67
CA LEU A 90 -25.04 0.87 -4.04
C LEU A 90 -23.75 1.71 -4.09
N ALA A 91 -23.59 2.65 -3.15
CA ALA A 91 -22.38 3.46 -3.02
C ALA A 91 -21.16 2.59 -2.71
N HIS A 92 -21.28 1.60 -1.83
CA HIS A 92 -20.22 0.64 -1.55
C HIS A 92 -19.88 -0.21 -2.79
N GLY A 93 -20.88 -0.65 -3.54
CA GLY A 93 -20.68 -1.37 -4.80
C GLY A 93 -19.96 -0.51 -5.86
N ALA A 94 -20.33 0.77 -5.97
CA ALA A 94 -19.65 1.72 -6.84
C ALA A 94 -18.22 2.01 -6.36
N LEU A 95 -18.02 2.23 -5.07
CA LEU A 95 -16.70 2.43 -4.46
C LEU A 95 -15.81 1.22 -4.67
N LYS A 96 -16.35 0.01 -4.49
CA LYS A 96 -15.63 -1.24 -4.77
C LYS A 96 -15.16 -1.28 -6.22
N ARG A 97 -16.01 -1.00 -7.20
CA ARG A 97 -15.64 -0.97 -8.63
C ARG A 97 -14.59 0.11 -8.91
N LEU A 98 -14.73 1.27 -8.30
CA LEU A 98 -13.81 2.38 -8.43
C LEU A 98 -12.43 2.02 -7.87
N LEU A 99 -12.38 1.44 -6.66
CA LEU A 99 -11.14 0.96 -6.04
C LEU A 99 -10.46 -0.10 -6.90
N LEU A 100 -11.23 -1.05 -7.44
CA LEU A 100 -10.76 -2.07 -8.37
C LEU A 100 -10.10 -1.46 -9.61
N HIS A 101 -10.73 -0.44 -10.19
CA HIS A 101 -10.21 0.25 -11.36
C HIS A 101 -8.93 1.03 -11.05
N PHE A 102 -8.91 1.77 -9.95
CA PHE A 102 -7.75 2.57 -9.55
C PHE A 102 -6.56 1.72 -9.08
N GLN A 103 -6.79 0.61 -8.40
CA GLN A 103 -5.71 -0.28 -7.96
C GLN A 103 -4.94 -0.85 -9.14
N ARG A 104 -5.64 -1.27 -10.21
CA ARG A 104 -5.00 -1.71 -11.46
C ARG A 104 -4.17 -0.60 -12.11
N SER A 105 -4.71 0.61 -12.21
CA SER A 105 -4.02 1.72 -12.89
C SER A 105 -2.87 2.30 -12.06
N TRP A 106 -2.87 2.12 -10.74
CA TRP A 106 -1.83 2.66 -9.85
C TRP A 106 -0.77 1.64 -9.42
N GLY A 107 -0.79 0.43 -9.99
CA GLY A 107 0.17 -0.62 -9.66
C GLY A 107 0.16 -1.01 -8.17
N MET A 108 -1.01 -0.98 -7.54
CA MET A 108 -1.21 -1.36 -6.13
C MET A 108 -1.49 -2.86 -5.97
N GLU A 109 -1.30 -3.65 -7.03
CA GLU A 109 -1.39 -5.11 -6.96
C GLU A 109 -0.25 -5.65 -6.09
N SER A 110 -0.58 -6.55 -5.16
CA SER A 110 0.43 -7.30 -4.41
C SER A 110 1.06 -8.36 -5.31
N LEU A 111 2.39 -8.36 -5.38
CA LEU A 111 3.15 -9.36 -6.11
C LEU A 111 3.33 -10.59 -5.23
N VAL A 112 2.77 -11.71 -5.67
CA VAL A 112 2.69 -12.95 -4.88
C VAL A 112 3.63 -14.00 -5.44
N GLY A 113 4.46 -14.58 -4.55
CA GLY A 113 5.17 -15.82 -4.78
C GLY A 113 4.46 -17.00 -4.12
N ILE A 114 4.47 -18.17 -4.75
CA ILE A 114 3.91 -19.39 -4.19
C ILE A 114 5.05 -20.38 -3.97
N VAL A 115 5.11 -21.00 -2.78
CA VAL A 115 6.05 -22.07 -2.43
C VAL A 115 5.21 -23.29 -2.04
N THR A 116 5.24 -24.33 -2.84
CA THR A 116 4.36 -25.50 -2.66
C THR A 116 4.92 -26.77 -3.30
N THR A 117 4.16 -27.85 -3.28
CA THR A 117 4.42 -29.11 -3.98
C THR A 117 3.61 -29.17 -5.28
N THR A 118 4.02 -30.05 -6.19
CA THR A 118 3.40 -30.18 -7.53
C THR A 118 1.91 -30.51 -7.44
N ASP A 119 1.51 -31.36 -6.49
CA ASP A 119 0.13 -31.81 -6.29
C ASP A 119 -0.83 -30.69 -5.81
N ARG A 120 -0.30 -29.59 -5.25
CA ARG A 120 -1.09 -28.50 -4.68
C ARG A 120 -1.03 -27.21 -5.50
N ALA A 121 -0.08 -27.12 -6.42
CA ALA A 121 0.21 -25.90 -7.18
C ALA A 121 -1.02 -25.40 -7.94
N ASP A 122 -1.68 -26.26 -8.73
CA ASP A 122 -2.85 -25.90 -9.53
C ASP A 122 -3.98 -25.30 -8.68
N ARG A 123 -4.23 -25.94 -7.53
CA ARG A 123 -5.26 -25.48 -6.60
C ARG A 123 -4.95 -24.10 -6.05
N LEU A 124 -3.71 -23.88 -5.58
CA LEU A 124 -3.28 -22.60 -5.01
C LEU A 124 -3.29 -21.49 -6.05
N ILE A 125 -2.79 -21.75 -7.26
CA ILE A 125 -2.79 -20.79 -8.36
C ILE A 125 -4.22 -20.34 -8.65
N ASN A 126 -5.14 -21.31 -8.80
CA ASN A 126 -6.54 -21.03 -9.10
C ASN A 126 -7.27 -20.27 -7.96
N GLU A 127 -6.95 -20.56 -6.71
CA GLU A 127 -7.61 -19.92 -5.57
C GLU A 127 -7.06 -18.52 -5.30
N ILE A 128 -5.74 -18.32 -5.36
CA ILE A 128 -5.12 -17.02 -5.19
C ILE A 128 -5.40 -16.11 -6.40
N GLY A 129 -5.42 -16.67 -7.62
CA GLY A 129 -5.72 -15.95 -8.85
C GLY A 129 -7.17 -15.41 -8.95
N LYS A 130 -8.11 -15.93 -8.12
CA LYS A 130 -9.44 -15.32 -7.98
C LYS A 130 -9.42 -13.98 -7.28
N ASP A 131 -8.37 -13.69 -6.52
CA ASP A 131 -8.19 -12.42 -5.86
C ASP A 131 -7.44 -11.46 -6.80
N TRP A 132 -8.18 -10.61 -7.46
CA TRP A 132 -7.68 -9.63 -8.43
C TRP A 132 -6.71 -8.58 -7.84
N SER A 133 -6.64 -8.44 -6.50
CA SER A 133 -5.66 -7.57 -5.83
C SER A 133 -4.26 -8.17 -5.80
N ARG A 134 -4.13 -9.43 -6.20
CA ARG A 134 -2.90 -10.22 -6.19
C ARG A 134 -2.50 -10.63 -7.59
N ARG A 135 -1.23 -10.50 -7.88
CA ARG A 135 -0.63 -10.98 -9.13
C ARG A 135 0.44 -12.01 -8.81
N ILE A 136 0.20 -13.25 -9.24
CA ILE A 136 1.18 -14.33 -9.06
C ILE A 136 2.35 -14.07 -10.01
N VAL A 137 3.56 -13.99 -9.46
CA VAL A 137 4.81 -13.73 -10.19
C VAL A 137 5.47 -15.05 -10.61
N GLY A 138 5.31 -16.07 -9.79
CA GLY A 138 5.88 -17.38 -10.05
C GLY A 138 5.62 -18.35 -8.92
N VAL A 139 5.97 -19.59 -9.18
CA VAL A 139 5.86 -20.71 -8.25
C VAL A 139 7.22 -21.33 -8.01
N ALA A 140 7.53 -21.64 -6.75
CA ALA A 140 8.64 -22.51 -6.37
C ALA A 140 8.07 -23.88 -5.99
N LEU A 141 8.52 -24.93 -6.68
CA LEU A 141 8.11 -26.30 -6.40
C LEU A 141 9.19 -27.02 -5.62
N LEU A 142 8.88 -27.47 -4.41
CA LEU A 142 9.88 -28.09 -3.52
C LEU A 142 10.42 -29.42 -4.03
N GLU A 143 9.62 -30.17 -4.77
CA GLU A 143 9.95 -31.50 -5.30
C GLU A 143 10.48 -31.45 -6.74
N ALA A 144 10.57 -30.24 -7.32
CA ALA A 144 10.96 -30.09 -8.70
C ALA A 144 12.45 -30.39 -8.91
N THR A 145 12.75 -31.22 -9.90
CA THR A 145 14.09 -31.33 -10.45
C THR A 145 14.44 -30.07 -11.25
N HIS A 146 15.73 -29.84 -11.50
CA HIS A 146 16.19 -28.68 -12.31
C HIS A 146 15.55 -28.62 -13.71
N GLU A 147 15.07 -29.75 -14.25
CA GLU A 147 14.42 -29.83 -15.56
C GLU A 147 13.02 -29.21 -15.58
N ILE A 148 12.35 -29.14 -14.44
CA ILE A 148 10.99 -28.57 -14.31
C ILE A 148 11.03 -27.04 -14.13
N VAL A 149 12.15 -26.50 -13.68
CA VAL A 149 12.32 -25.04 -13.56
C VAL A 149 12.29 -24.42 -14.96
N GLY A 150 11.40 -23.44 -15.15
CA GLY A 150 11.15 -22.82 -16.45
C GLY A 150 9.90 -23.34 -17.17
N THR A 151 9.27 -24.41 -16.68
CA THR A 151 7.93 -24.86 -17.18
C THR A 151 6.82 -23.94 -16.62
N GLU A 152 5.62 -24.09 -17.14
CA GLU A 152 4.45 -23.34 -16.70
C GLU A 152 3.38 -24.28 -16.12
N ILE A 153 2.74 -23.85 -15.04
CA ILE A 153 1.57 -24.47 -14.44
C ILE A 153 0.44 -23.44 -14.46
N ASP A 154 -0.69 -23.75 -15.11
CA ASP A 154 -1.81 -22.83 -15.29
C ASP A 154 -1.38 -21.42 -15.81
N GLY A 155 -0.39 -21.36 -16.69
CA GLY A 155 0.15 -20.13 -17.26
C GLY A 155 1.07 -19.34 -16.31
N ILE A 156 1.44 -19.91 -15.16
CA ILE A 156 2.41 -19.33 -14.21
C ILE A 156 3.73 -20.10 -14.28
N ALA A 157 4.83 -19.37 -14.45
CA ALA A 157 6.15 -19.96 -14.59
C ALA A 157 6.65 -20.57 -13.26
N VAL A 158 7.21 -21.76 -13.32
CA VAL A 158 7.99 -22.36 -12.22
C VAL A 158 9.36 -21.71 -12.20
N LYS A 159 9.65 -20.95 -11.16
CA LYS A 159 10.85 -20.09 -11.05
C LYS A 159 11.98 -20.73 -10.26
N ALA A 160 11.68 -21.62 -9.34
CA ALA A 160 12.65 -22.21 -8.44
C ALA A 160 12.24 -23.61 -7.97
N ASN A 161 13.21 -24.36 -7.48
CA ASN A 161 13.05 -25.60 -6.71
C ASN A 161 13.41 -25.35 -5.24
N PHE A 162 13.46 -26.40 -4.42
CA PHE A 162 13.79 -26.29 -2.99
C PHE A 162 15.17 -25.66 -2.74
N THR A 163 16.17 -25.96 -3.56
CA THR A 163 17.52 -25.43 -3.37
C THR A 163 17.61 -23.92 -3.63
N ASP A 164 16.86 -23.45 -4.61
CA ASP A 164 17.02 -22.11 -5.16
C ASP A 164 15.86 -21.15 -4.79
N PHE A 165 14.80 -21.64 -4.08
CA PHE A 165 13.61 -20.82 -3.83
C PHE A 165 13.90 -19.57 -3.01
N MET A 166 14.77 -19.64 -2.01
CA MET A 166 15.13 -18.46 -1.20
C MET A 166 15.92 -17.45 -2.03
N ASP A 167 16.79 -17.91 -2.94
CA ASP A 167 17.51 -17.02 -3.84
C ASP A 167 16.57 -16.36 -4.87
N TRP A 168 15.53 -17.06 -5.29
CA TRP A 168 14.47 -16.48 -6.09
C TRP A 168 13.67 -15.44 -5.29
N VAL A 169 13.22 -15.76 -4.07
CA VAL A 169 12.51 -14.83 -3.18
C VAL A 169 13.35 -13.58 -2.88
N ARG A 170 14.66 -13.72 -2.73
CA ARG A 170 15.56 -12.57 -2.50
C ARG A 170 15.71 -11.67 -3.72
N ARG A 171 15.67 -12.23 -4.93
CA ARG A 171 15.89 -11.50 -6.19
C ARG A 171 14.63 -10.89 -6.75
N GLU A 172 13.49 -11.53 -6.53
CA GLU A 172 12.19 -11.06 -7.04
C GLU A 172 11.61 -9.96 -6.13
N ALA A 173 10.87 -9.03 -6.74
CA ALA A 173 10.19 -7.94 -6.00
C ALA A 173 8.82 -8.42 -5.50
N LEU A 174 8.79 -9.34 -4.53
CA LEU A 174 7.57 -9.89 -3.95
C LEU A 174 7.04 -8.99 -2.84
N ASP A 175 5.72 -8.97 -2.65
CA ASP A 175 5.01 -8.36 -1.52
C ASP A 175 4.56 -9.43 -0.53
N GLU A 176 4.05 -10.55 -1.05
CA GLU A 176 3.49 -11.66 -0.28
C GLU A 176 4.07 -13.00 -0.75
N VAL A 177 4.22 -13.95 0.16
CA VAL A 177 4.61 -15.34 -0.17
C VAL A 177 3.63 -16.30 0.48
N TYR A 178 3.03 -17.16 -0.34
CA TYR A 178 2.15 -18.25 0.12
C TYR A 178 2.94 -19.55 0.20
N VAL A 179 2.99 -20.13 1.39
CA VAL A 179 3.69 -21.38 1.65
C VAL A 179 2.68 -22.46 2.04
N ASP A 180 2.52 -23.48 1.19
CA ASP A 180 1.72 -24.67 1.47
C ASP A 180 2.56 -25.93 1.22
N VAL A 181 3.23 -26.38 2.26
CA VAL A 181 4.15 -27.51 2.21
C VAL A 181 3.71 -28.59 3.18
N PRO A 182 3.94 -29.88 2.88
CA PRO A 182 3.72 -30.97 3.83
C PRO A 182 4.60 -30.78 5.06
N MET A 183 4.03 -30.92 6.25
CA MET A 183 4.80 -30.83 7.53
C MET A 183 5.69 -32.06 7.76
N ASP A 184 5.53 -33.12 6.98
CA ASP A 184 6.27 -34.38 7.10
C ASP A 184 7.63 -34.36 6.37
N SER A 185 7.90 -33.34 5.59
CA SER A 185 9.25 -33.09 5.07
C SER A 185 10.14 -32.73 6.24
N GLY A 186 11.03 -33.63 6.67
CA GLY A 186 11.87 -33.50 7.88
C GLY A 186 12.79 -32.28 7.95
N GLU A 187 12.59 -31.27 7.11
CA GLU A 187 13.29 -30.01 7.09
C GLU A 187 12.43 -28.92 7.73
N SER A 188 13.04 -28.20 8.68
CA SER A 188 12.38 -27.07 9.34
C SER A 188 12.26 -25.88 8.38
N PHE A 189 11.03 -25.48 8.05
CA PHE A 189 10.74 -24.26 7.30
C PHE A 189 10.88 -22.97 8.15
N ILE A 190 11.03 -23.11 9.47
CA ILE A 190 11.09 -21.97 10.41
C ILE A 190 12.19 -20.98 10.05
N PRO A 191 13.44 -21.36 9.75
CA PRO A 191 14.49 -20.40 9.39
C PRO A 191 14.17 -19.59 8.13
N TYR A 192 13.52 -20.23 7.16
CA TYR A 192 13.11 -19.56 5.91
C TYR A 192 11.97 -18.56 6.15
N LEU A 193 11.02 -18.89 7.05
CA LEU A 193 9.94 -17.98 7.44
C LEU A 193 10.51 -16.74 8.15
N GLU A 194 11.43 -16.95 9.10
CA GLU A 194 12.11 -15.86 9.80
C GLU A 194 12.90 -14.97 8.84
N GLU A 195 13.58 -15.55 7.88
CA GLU A 195 14.31 -14.76 6.87
C GLU A 195 13.38 -13.95 5.99
N MET A 196 12.30 -14.54 5.47
CA MET A 196 11.29 -13.83 4.66
C MET A 196 10.63 -12.69 5.47
N GLU A 197 10.31 -12.92 6.75
CA GLU A 197 9.79 -11.88 7.64
C GLU A 197 10.82 -10.76 7.85
N SER A 198 12.10 -11.11 8.04
CA SER A 198 13.18 -10.14 8.20
C SER A 198 13.37 -9.25 6.96
N MET A 199 13.06 -9.77 5.78
CA MET A 199 13.03 -9.00 4.52
C MET A 199 11.81 -8.07 4.41
N GLY A 200 10.84 -8.18 5.32
CA GLY A 200 9.61 -7.40 5.30
C GLY A 200 8.53 -7.94 4.36
N LEU A 201 8.62 -9.20 3.96
CA LEU A 201 7.59 -9.88 3.19
C LEU A 201 6.44 -10.30 4.10
N THR A 202 5.22 -10.31 3.55
CA THR A 202 4.08 -10.93 4.23
C THR A 202 4.04 -12.41 3.86
N VAL A 203 4.21 -13.28 4.85
CA VAL A 203 4.22 -14.73 4.64
C VAL A 203 2.92 -15.35 5.11
N HIS A 204 2.24 -16.06 4.22
CA HIS A 204 1.03 -16.81 4.48
C HIS A 204 1.37 -18.30 4.53
N PHE A 205 1.51 -18.84 5.73
CA PHE A 205 1.87 -20.23 5.93
C PHE A 205 0.63 -21.05 6.25
N ARG A 206 0.34 -22.07 5.42
CA ARG A 206 -0.77 -23.00 5.63
C ARG A 206 -0.38 -24.06 6.64
N LEU A 207 -1.21 -24.23 7.67
CA LEU A 207 -1.06 -25.26 8.69
C LEU A 207 -2.20 -26.27 8.57
N PRO A 208 -1.99 -27.46 7.98
CA PRO A 208 -3.03 -28.48 7.81
C PRO A 208 -3.64 -28.95 9.14
N LEU A 209 -2.89 -28.86 10.24
CA LEU A 209 -3.38 -29.17 11.57
C LEU A 209 -4.55 -28.26 11.99
N LEU A 210 -4.54 -27.01 11.57
CA LEU A 210 -5.63 -26.06 11.87
C LEU A 210 -6.91 -26.39 11.10
N ASP A 211 -6.80 -26.92 9.90
CA ASP A 211 -7.95 -27.39 9.13
C ASP A 211 -8.63 -28.57 9.86
N ARG A 212 -7.84 -29.50 10.43
CA ARG A 212 -8.37 -30.62 11.23
C ARG A 212 -8.98 -30.17 12.57
N ILE A 213 -8.40 -29.16 13.22
CA ILE A 213 -8.95 -28.60 14.47
C ILE A 213 -10.29 -27.90 14.20
N GLU A 214 -10.42 -27.20 13.08
CA GLU A 214 -11.67 -26.53 12.70
C GLU A 214 -12.78 -27.56 12.38
N GLU A 215 -12.45 -28.64 11.69
CA GLU A 215 -13.36 -29.75 11.41
C GLU A 215 -13.80 -30.48 12.69
N ALA A 216 -12.91 -30.60 13.68
CA ALA A 216 -13.18 -31.26 14.96
C ALA A 216 -13.95 -30.38 15.95
N CYS A 217 -13.81 -29.06 15.86
CA CYS A 217 -14.48 -28.11 16.75
C CYS A 217 -15.84 -27.68 16.15
N CYS A 218 -16.84 -28.51 16.27
CA CYS A 218 -18.22 -28.22 15.84
C CYS A 218 -18.93 -27.14 16.67
N ASP A 219 -18.29 -26.54 17.67
CA ASP A 219 -18.87 -25.46 18.46
C ASP A 219 -18.61 -24.09 17.79
N GLU A 220 -19.68 -23.45 17.31
CA GLU A 220 -19.66 -22.12 16.65
C GLU A 220 -18.93 -21.03 17.47
N THR A 221 -18.93 -21.13 18.79
CA THR A 221 -18.25 -20.18 19.69
C THR A 221 -16.74 -20.33 19.68
N SER A 222 -16.20 -21.54 19.52
CA SER A 222 -14.77 -21.80 19.46
C SER A 222 -14.18 -21.46 18.12
N ALA A 223 -14.86 -21.80 17.03
CA ALA A 223 -14.48 -21.45 15.66
C ALA A 223 -14.46 -19.93 15.44
N ALA A 224 -15.40 -19.17 16.05
CA ALA A 224 -15.42 -17.72 15.98
C ALA A 224 -14.24 -17.05 16.70
N ARG A 225 -13.67 -17.68 17.73
CA ARG A 225 -12.47 -17.18 18.40
C ARG A 225 -11.18 -17.47 17.62
N LEU A 226 -11.06 -18.67 17.04
CA LEU A 226 -9.92 -19.00 16.18
C LEU A 226 -9.91 -18.16 14.89
N SER A 227 -11.07 -17.91 14.28
CA SER A 227 -11.15 -17.12 13.04
C SER A 227 -10.77 -15.65 13.21
N ARG A 228 -10.67 -15.14 14.45
CA ARG A 228 -10.18 -13.78 14.72
C ARG A 228 -8.66 -13.66 14.74
N THR A 229 -7.96 -14.75 14.94
CA THR A 229 -6.49 -14.81 15.03
C THR A 229 -5.83 -15.47 13.82
N LEU A 230 -6.58 -16.25 13.06
CA LEU A 230 -6.12 -16.99 11.90
C LEU A 230 -6.88 -16.52 10.66
N GLY A 231 -6.15 -16.27 9.58
CA GLY A 231 -6.74 -15.95 8.29
C GLY A 231 -7.18 -17.20 7.55
N ARG A 232 -8.17 -17.06 6.63
CA ARG A 232 -8.51 -18.10 5.65
C ARG A 232 -8.09 -17.62 4.27
N CYS A 233 -7.32 -18.44 3.57
CA CYS A 233 -6.98 -18.21 2.19
C CYS A 233 -6.93 -19.55 1.46
N ALA A 234 -7.32 -19.55 0.20
CA ALA A 234 -7.26 -20.75 -0.65
C ALA A 234 -7.95 -21.96 -0.01
N GLY A 235 -9.11 -21.74 0.67
CA GLY A 235 -9.90 -22.81 1.29
C GLY A 235 -9.27 -23.49 2.50
N GLY A 236 -8.15 -22.97 3.05
CA GLY A 236 -7.48 -23.48 4.24
C GLY A 236 -7.20 -22.39 5.28
N ASN A 237 -6.92 -22.81 6.52
CA ASN A 237 -6.49 -21.93 7.58
C ASN A 237 -5.02 -21.59 7.42
N ILE A 238 -4.70 -20.31 7.44
CA ILE A 238 -3.32 -19.79 7.33
C ILE A 238 -2.95 -18.96 8.55
N VAL A 239 -1.68 -19.02 8.91
CA VAL A 239 -1.04 -18.04 9.81
C VAL A 239 -0.32 -17.04 8.93
N THR A 240 -0.65 -15.77 9.10
CA THR A 240 0.05 -14.67 8.42
C THR A 240 1.11 -14.10 9.34
N MET A 241 2.35 -14.11 8.86
CA MET A 241 3.49 -13.44 9.50
C MET A 241 3.93 -12.30 8.60
N GLY A 242 4.22 -11.14 9.16
CA GLY A 242 4.67 -10.01 8.36
C GLY A 242 4.66 -8.69 9.09
N THR A 243 5.05 -7.63 8.39
CA THR A 243 4.91 -6.26 8.89
C THR A 243 3.43 -5.90 9.02
N VAL A 244 3.12 -5.03 9.99
CA VAL A 244 1.74 -4.59 10.25
C VAL A 244 1.15 -4.00 8.95
N GLU A 245 0.14 -4.68 8.41
CA GLU A 245 -0.62 -4.15 7.27
C GLU A 245 -1.42 -2.93 7.70
N LEU A 246 -1.23 -1.83 6.98
CA LEU A 246 -2.08 -0.66 7.16
C LEU A 246 -3.49 -1.01 6.68
N LYS A 247 -4.50 -0.68 7.48
CA LYS A 247 -5.89 -0.81 7.07
C LYS A 247 -6.14 -0.03 5.78
N LEU A 248 -7.02 -0.52 4.92
CA LEU A 248 -7.35 0.14 3.64
C LEU A 248 -7.71 1.61 3.82
N ARG A 249 -8.43 1.95 4.89
CA ARG A 249 -8.77 3.33 5.25
C ARG A 249 -7.52 4.20 5.42
N ASP A 250 -6.51 3.68 6.12
CA ASP A 250 -5.28 4.42 6.41
C ASP A 250 -4.42 4.57 5.14
N GLN A 251 -4.44 3.56 4.27
CA GLN A 251 -3.80 3.64 2.94
C GLN A 251 -4.47 4.70 2.06
N ILE A 252 -5.81 4.75 2.03
CA ILE A 252 -6.57 5.77 1.29
C ILE A 252 -6.30 7.16 1.88
N ALA A 253 -6.39 7.32 3.20
CA ALA A 253 -6.11 8.60 3.86
C ALA A 253 -4.69 9.08 3.57
N LYS A 254 -3.70 8.18 3.64
CA LYS A 254 -2.31 8.47 3.29
C LYS A 254 -2.18 8.92 1.84
N ARG A 255 -2.87 8.24 0.90
CA ARG A 255 -2.84 8.62 -0.52
C ARG A 255 -3.50 9.97 -0.78
N CYS A 256 -4.61 10.27 -0.12
CA CYS A 256 -5.27 11.58 -0.18
C CYS A 256 -4.33 12.69 0.31
N MET A 257 -3.63 12.48 1.43
CA MET A 257 -2.62 13.43 1.92
C MET A 257 -1.46 13.60 0.92
N ASP A 258 -0.97 12.51 0.34
CA ASP A 258 0.11 12.55 -0.66
C ASP A 258 -0.32 13.35 -1.90
N ILE A 259 -1.55 13.16 -2.37
CA ILE A 259 -2.09 13.92 -3.51
C ILE A 259 -2.26 15.40 -3.15
N ALA A 260 -2.88 15.71 -2.02
CA ALA A 260 -3.09 17.09 -1.59
C ALA A 260 -1.77 17.84 -1.41
N GLY A 261 -0.83 17.25 -0.65
CA GLY A 261 0.49 17.84 -0.44
C GLY A 261 1.35 17.87 -1.70
N GLY A 262 1.23 16.87 -2.57
CA GLY A 262 1.88 16.84 -3.87
C GLY A 262 1.39 17.97 -4.79
N LEU A 263 0.07 18.24 -4.82
CA LEU A 263 -0.50 19.35 -5.59
C LEU A 263 0.00 20.70 -5.08
N VAL A 264 -0.06 20.94 -3.77
CA VAL A 264 0.45 22.17 -3.15
C VAL A 264 1.97 22.29 -3.40
N GLY A 265 2.71 21.20 -3.20
CA GLY A 265 4.15 21.17 -3.46
C GLY A 265 4.51 21.47 -4.92
N CYS A 266 3.81 20.90 -5.89
CA CYS A 266 4.00 21.22 -7.31
C CYS A 266 3.68 22.69 -7.61
N LEU A 267 2.57 23.21 -7.10
CA LEU A 267 2.16 24.60 -7.31
C LEU A 267 3.22 25.58 -6.81
N LEU A 268 3.78 25.34 -5.64
CA LEU A 268 4.85 26.15 -5.05
C LEU A 268 6.20 25.95 -5.75
N SER A 269 6.46 24.75 -6.26
CA SER A 269 7.73 24.40 -6.91
C SER A 269 7.88 25.01 -8.30
N ILE A 270 6.82 25.15 -9.07
CA ILE A 270 6.86 25.65 -10.46
C ILE A 270 7.53 27.02 -10.56
N PRO A 271 7.13 28.07 -9.81
CA PRO A 271 7.77 29.39 -9.90
C PRO A 271 9.22 29.35 -9.42
N ILE A 272 9.54 28.60 -8.38
CA ILE A 272 10.89 28.46 -7.86
C ILE A 272 11.81 27.80 -8.91
N ILE A 273 11.35 26.73 -9.52
CA ILE A 273 12.07 26.02 -10.59
C ILE A 273 12.29 26.96 -11.78
N ALA A 274 11.28 27.76 -12.17
CA ALA A 274 11.39 28.69 -13.28
C ALA A 274 12.46 29.75 -13.04
N ILE A 275 12.55 30.30 -11.81
CA ILE A 275 13.56 31.28 -11.43
C ILE A 275 14.97 30.67 -11.46
N VAL A 276 15.12 29.46 -10.87
CA VAL A 276 16.42 28.78 -10.75
C VAL A 276 16.89 28.19 -12.09
N ALA A 277 15.97 27.87 -13.00
CA ALA A 277 16.32 27.32 -14.31
C ALA A 277 17.21 28.25 -15.15
N ILE A 278 17.04 29.57 -15.02
CA ILE A 278 17.81 30.56 -15.80
C ILE A 278 19.30 30.48 -15.44
N PRO A 279 19.73 30.75 -14.20
CA PRO A 279 21.15 30.71 -13.84
C PRO A 279 21.75 29.29 -14.03
N LEU A 280 20.95 28.24 -13.79
CA LEU A 280 21.42 26.87 -13.96
C LEU A 280 21.73 26.52 -15.42
N LYS A 281 20.92 27.00 -16.37
CA LYS A 281 21.18 26.81 -17.80
C LYS A 281 22.34 27.67 -18.31
N ILE A 282 22.56 28.85 -17.73
CA ILE A 282 23.69 29.73 -18.06
C ILE A 282 25.00 29.07 -17.63
N GLU A 283 25.05 28.56 -16.39
CA GLU A 283 26.27 27.95 -15.84
C GLU A 283 26.59 26.58 -16.49
N SER A 284 25.57 25.77 -16.77
CA SER A 284 25.74 24.43 -17.34
C SER A 284 24.69 24.17 -18.43
N PRO A 285 25.02 24.38 -19.71
CA PRO A 285 24.12 24.09 -20.84
C PRO A 285 23.69 22.62 -20.85
N GLY A 286 22.38 22.35 -21.13
CA GLY A 286 21.84 21.00 -21.24
C GLY A 286 20.46 20.84 -20.57
N PRO A 287 19.98 19.61 -20.30
CA PRO A 287 18.67 19.35 -19.72
C PRO A 287 18.57 19.89 -18.29
N LEU A 288 17.43 20.50 -17.94
CA LEU A 288 17.17 21.05 -16.61
C LEU A 288 16.98 19.96 -15.55
N PHE A 289 16.28 18.90 -15.95
CA PHE A 289 15.94 17.80 -15.07
C PHE A 289 16.91 16.64 -15.24
N PHE A 290 17.29 16.04 -14.13
CA PHE A 290 18.06 14.84 -14.02
C PHE A 290 17.16 13.70 -13.54
N LYS A 291 17.24 12.53 -14.22
CA LYS A 291 16.51 11.33 -13.86
C LYS A 291 17.49 10.28 -13.35
N GLN A 292 17.19 9.70 -12.20
CA GLN A 292 18.01 8.62 -11.64
C GLN A 292 17.15 7.42 -11.29
N LYS A 293 17.58 6.24 -11.71
CA LYS A 293 16.92 4.98 -11.35
C LYS A 293 17.18 4.68 -9.88
N ARG A 294 16.12 4.45 -9.12
CA ARG A 294 16.12 4.16 -7.69
C ARG A 294 15.29 2.93 -7.40
N VAL A 295 15.46 2.39 -6.19
CA VAL A 295 14.70 1.26 -5.72
C VAL A 295 13.63 1.76 -4.75
N GLY A 296 12.38 1.39 -5.02
CA GLY A 296 11.20 1.73 -4.26
C GLY A 296 10.69 0.55 -3.43
N ARG A 297 9.37 0.56 -3.18
CA ARG A 297 8.69 -0.45 -2.35
C ARG A 297 9.01 -1.86 -2.85
N ASN A 298 9.43 -2.72 -1.93
CA ASN A 298 9.71 -4.15 -2.11
C ASN A 298 10.63 -4.46 -3.30
N GLY A 299 11.60 -3.56 -3.58
CA GLY A 299 12.59 -3.77 -4.63
C GLY A 299 12.18 -3.28 -6.02
N ARG A 300 10.99 -2.69 -6.19
CA ARG A 300 10.51 -2.16 -7.48
C ARG A 300 11.33 -0.96 -7.92
N TYR A 301 11.74 -0.93 -9.19
CA TYR A 301 12.50 0.18 -9.75
C TYR A 301 11.59 1.31 -10.20
N PHE A 302 12.01 2.56 -9.92
CA PHE A 302 11.36 3.75 -10.42
C PHE A 302 12.39 4.84 -10.75
N TYR A 303 11.97 5.93 -11.37
CA TYR A 303 12.83 7.07 -11.66
C TYR A 303 12.47 8.25 -10.78
N ILE A 304 13.47 8.75 -10.02
CA ILE A 304 13.35 9.99 -9.26
C ILE A 304 13.75 11.17 -10.14
N HIS A 305 13.03 12.27 -10.03
CA HIS A 305 13.30 13.50 -10.75
C HIS A 305 13.95 14.54 -9.82
N LYS A 306 15.04 15.14 -10.28
CA LYS A 306 15.74 16.23 -9.58
C LYS A 306 16.12 17.33 -10.55
N LEU A 307 16.40 18.52 -10.06
CA LEU A 307 17.11 19.50 -10.86
C LEU A 307 18.58 19.10 -10.98
N ARG A 308 19.16 19.33 -12.15
CA ARG A 308 20.56 19.04 -12.41
C ARG A 308 21.47 20.01 -11.66
N SER A 309 22.15 19.53 -10.64
CA SER A 309 23.07 20.31 -9.80
C SER A 309 24.56 20.08 -10.13
N MET A 310 24.84 19.22 -11.10
CA MET A 310 26.18 18.83 -11.51
C MET A 310 26.42 19.09 -12.99
N TYR A 311 27.68 19.16 -13.39
CA TYR A 311 28.10 19.23 -14.79
C TYR A 311 27.72 17.96 -15.55
N MET A 312 27.72 18.03 -16.90
CA MET A 312 27.27 16.92 -17.75
C MET A 312 28.19 15.69 -17.67
N ASP A 313 29.46 15.88 -17.41
CA ASP A 313 30.50 14.86 -17.28
C ASP A 313 30.66 14.31 -15.86
N ALA A 314 29.70 14.64 -14.95
CA ALA A 314 29.77 14.28 -13.54
C ALA A 314 29.83 12.76 -13.28
N GLU A 315 29.18 11.95 -14.11
CA GLU A 315 29.16 10.48 -13.94
C GLU A 315 30.50 9.85 -14.35
N GLU A 316 31.19 10.40 -15.35
CA GLU A 316 32.51 9.98 -15.77
C GLU A 316 33.55 10.29 -14.69
N ARG A 317 33.51 11.52 -14.17
CA ARG A 317 34.38 11.97 -13.06
C ARG A 317 34.14 11.23 -11.75
N LYS A 318 32.96 10.67 -11.54
CA LYS A 318 32.65 9.89 -10.32
C LYS A 318 33.60 8.71 -10.15
N LYS A 319 33.96 8.02 -11.25
CA LYS A 319 34.86 6.87 -11.21
C LYS A 319 36.26 7.24 -10.70
N GLU A 320 36.73 8.43 -11.07
CA GLU A 320 38.06 8.94 -10.68
C GLU A 320 38.07 9.39 -9.20
N LEU A 321 36.91 9.90 -8.71
CA LEU A 321 36.78 10.42 -7.36
C LEU A 321 36.39 9.36 -6.32
N MET A 322 36.14 8.12 -6.71
CA MET A 322 35.76 7.03 -5.79
C MET A 322 36.78 6.77 -4.69
N ALA A 323 38.09 7.03 -4.99
CA ALA A 323 39.18 6.91 -4.02
C ALA A 323 39.14 7.98 -2.89
N GLN A 324 38.38 9.07 -3.09
CA GLN A 324 38.25 10.21 -2.14
C GLN A 324 36.90 10.19 -1.40
N ASN A 325 36.22 9.06 -1.33
CA ASN A 325 34.96 8.93 -0.63
C ASN A 325 35.15 9.10 0.89
N GLU A 326 34.44 10.06 1.49
CA GLU A 326 34.48 10.37 2.94
C GLU A 326 33.61 9.43 3.79
N MET A 327 32.76 8.62 3.16
CA MET A 327 31.86 7.70 3.86
C MET A 327 32.41 6.28 3.85
N ASN A 328 32.55 5.69 5.02
CA ASN A 328 32.74 4.25 5.16
C ASN A 328 31.38 3.57 4.96
N GLY A 329 31.07 3.12 3.74
CA GLY A 329 29.80 2.43 3.47
C GLY A 329 29.31 2.56 2.03
N LEU A 330 28.03 2.23 1.84
CA LEU A 330 27.38 2.09 0.53
C LEU A 330 27.09 3.41 -0.19
N MET A 331 27.28 4.56 0.48
CA MET A 331 27.00 5.88 -0.08
C MET A 331 28.29 6.63 -0.44
N PHE A 332 28.26 7.28 -1.62
CA PHE A 332 29.29 8.25 -1.98
C PHE A 332 28.91 9.63 -1.46
N LYS A 333 29.74 10.21 -0.61
CA LYS A 333 29.60 11.57 -0.10
C LYS A 333 30.97 12.23 -0.07
N MET A 334 31.05 13.47 -0.53
CA MET A 334 32.21 14.31 -0.52
C MET A 334 31.78 15.75 -0.23
N GLU A 335 32.38 16.42 0.75
CA GLU A 335 31.96 17.74 1.22
C GLU A 335 32.12 18.81 0.13
N ASP A 336 33.25 18.80 -0.59
CA ASP A 336 33.53 19.70 -1.71
C ASP A 336 33.62 18.92 -3.03
N ASP A 337 32.48 18.40 -3.52
CA ASP A 337 32.42 17.65 -4.76
C ASP A 337 32.64 18.57 -5.98
N PRO A 338 33.77 18.44 -6.72
CA PRO A 338 34.09 19.32 -7.86
C PRO A 338 33.14 19.16 -9.06
N ARG A 339 32.29 18.16 -9.04
CA ARG A 339 31.26 17.92 -10.08
C ARG A 339 30.07 18.84 -9.93
N VAL A 340 29.89 19.48 -8.76
CA VAL A 340 28.74 20.32 -8.43
C VAL A 340 28.99 21.74 -8.93
N THR A 341 28.04 22.29 -9.69
CA THR A 341 28.10 23.69 -10.15
C THR A 341 27.94 24.68 -9.00
N LYS A 342 28.27 25.95 -9.18
CA LYS A 342 28.09 26.99 -8.13
C LYS A 342 26.60 27.16 -7.77
N VAL A 343 25.73 27.24 -8.79
CA VAL A 343 24.27 27.24 -8.60
C VAL A 343 23.83 25.91 -8.00
N GLY A 344 24.45 24.79 -8.43
CA GLY A 344 24.23 23.48 -7.88
C GLY A 344 24.48 23.36 -6.38
N LYS A 345 25.55 23.99 -5.87
CA LYS A 345 25.84 24.07 -4.41
C LYS A 345 24.70 24.77 -3.66
N PHE A 346 24.20 25.88 -4.21
CA PHE A 346 23.09 26.62 -3.60
C PHE A 346 21.79 25.80 -3.57
N ILE A 347 21.38 25.23 -4.70
CA ILE A 347 20.12 24.47 -4.78
C ILE A 347 20.14 23.17 -3.94
N ARG A 348 21.30 22.54 -3.77
CA ARG A 348 21.49 21.41 -2.86
C ARG A 348 21.41 21.83 -1.38
N LYS A 349 22.04 22.94 -1.01
CA LYS A 349 21.99 23.47 0.35
C LYS A 349 20.55 23.84 0.77
N THR A 350 19.74 24.29 -0.17
CA THR A 350 18.35 24.69 0.04
C THR A 350 17.34 23.58 -0.30
N SER A 351 17.80 22.40 -0.72
CA SER A 351 16.98 21.30 -1.19
C SER A 351 16.03 21.63 -2.36
N ILE A 352 16.29 22.72 -3.07
CA ILE A 352 15.52 23.13 -4.26
C ILE A 352 15.67 22.11 -5.38
N ASP A 353 16.81 21.40 -5.46
CA ASP A 353 17.05 20.35 -6.44
C ASP A 353 16.05 19.17 -6.29
N GLU A 354 15.42 19.00 -5.14
CA GLU A 354 14.46 17.92 -4.86
C GLU A 354 13.00 18.29 -5.14
N LEU A 355 12.69 19.56 -5.44
CA LEU A 355 11.32 20.02 -5.70
C LEU A 355 10.59 19.23 -6.81
N PRO A 356 11.24 18.76 -7.89
CA PRO A 356 10.55 17.95 -8.90
C PRO A 356 9.98 16.63 -8.36
N GLN A 357 10.41 16.14 -7.19
CA GLN A 357 9.90 14.93 -6.57
C GLN A 357 8.43 15.04 -6.13
N PHE A 358 7.89 16.25 -5.94
CA PHE A 358 6.45 16.42 -5.72
C PHE A 358 5.62 15.87 -6.89
N PHE A 359 6.16 15.92 -8.11
CA PHE A 359 5.53 15.27 -9.26
C PHE A 359 5.58 13.74 -9.14
N ASP A 360 6.67 13.16 -8.63
CA ASP A 360 6.80 11.72 -8.39
C ASP A 360 5.81 11.25 -7.31
N VAL A 361 5.50 12.10 -6.32
CA VAL A 361 4.44 11.85 -5.31
C VAL A 361 3.06 11.83 -5.96
N LEU A 362 2.74 12.81 -6.82
CA LEU A 362 1.45 12.84 -7.53
C LEU A 362 1.29 11.61 -8.42
N ARG A 363 2.33 11.21 -9.10
CA ARG A 363 2.36 10.01 -9.94
C ARG A 363 2.16 8.72 -9.14
N GLY A 364 2.54 8.72 -7.86
CA GLY A 364 2.40 7.58 -6.97
C GLY A 364 3.66 6.74 -6.80
N ASP A 365 4.75 7.11 -7.45
CA ASP A 365 6.05 6.45 -7.32
C ASP A 365 6.68 6.74 -5.95
N MET A 366 6.38 7.91 -5.37
CA MET A 366 6.83 8.35 -4.05
C MET A 366 5.66 8.75 -3.14
N SER A 367 5.98 9.04 -1.89
CA SER A 367 5.11 9.59 -0.86
C SER A 367 5.74 10.88 -0.32
N LEU A 368 4.97 11.72 0.37
CA LEU A 368 5.54 12.87 1.10
C LEU A 368 6.49 12.39 2.20
N VAL A 369 6.02 11.41 2.99
CA VAL A 369 6.78 10.84 4.10
C VAL A 369 7.00 9.36 3.86
N GLY A 370 8.26 8.93 3.89
CA GLY A 370 8.65 7.55 3.66
C GLY A 370 10.16 7.34 3.85
N THR A 371 10.66 6.18 3.48
CA THR A 371 12.09 5.86 3.55
C THR A 371 12.85 6.48 2.38
N ARG A 372 14.14 6.73 2.56
CA ARG A 372 15.00 7.19 1.46
C ARG A 372 15.15 6.08 0.41
N PRO A 373 14.87 6.35 -0.88
CA PRO A 373 15.06 5.37 -1.93
C PRO A 373 16.57 5.15 -2.18
N PRO A 374 17.08 3.91 -2.03
CA PRO A 374 18.48 3.61 -2.33
C PRO A 374 18.74 3.65 -3.83
N THR A 375 20.01 3.81 -4.21
CA THR A 375 20.46 3.59 -5.59
C THR A 375 20.43 2.09 -5.90
N VAL A 376 20.48 1.76 -7.19
CA VAL A 376 20.53 0.35 -7.62
C VAL A 376 21.80 -0.34 -7.08
N ASP A 377 22.91 0.37 -7.02
CA ASP A 377 24.17 -0.19 -6.54
C ASP A 377 24.19 -0.37 -5.01
N GLU A 378 23.59 0.57 -4.25
CA GLU A 378 23.36 0.39 -2.82
C GLU A 378 22.46 -0.84 -2.56
N TYR A 379 21.38 -0.99 -3.32
CA TYR A 379 20.45 -2.10 -3.15
C TYR A 379 21.05 -3.47 -3.41
N LYS A 380 21.95 -3.59 -4.40
CA LYS A 380 22.67 -4.85 -4.69
C LYS A 380 23.50 -5.35 -3.49
N GLN A 381 23.88 -4.44 -2.60
CA GLN A 381 24.70 -4.73 -1.42
C GLN A 381 23.86 -4.88 -0.14
N TYR A 382 22.51 -4.79 -0.26
CA TYR A 382 21.62 -4.95 0.89
C TYR A 382 21.53 -6.42 1.32
N GLU A 383 21.74 -6.65 2.59
CA GLU A 383 21.39 -7.89 3.26
C GLU A 383 19.88 -7.95 3.53
N SER A 384 19.36 -9.13 3.90
CA SER A 384 17.92 -9.35 4.11
C SER A 384 17.30 -8.35 5.07
N HIS A 385 17.94 -8.07 6.21
CA HIS A 385 17.42 -7.12 7.20
C HIS A 385 17.38 -5.66 6.70
N HIS A 386 18.25 -5.26 5.76
CA HIS A 386 18.21 -3.94 5.14
C HIS A 386 16.98 -3.76 4.24
N LYS A 387 16.46 -4.85 3.66
CA LYS A 387 15.30 -4.81 2.74
C LYS A 387 14.02 -4.45 3.45
N ARG A 388 13.88 -4.72 4.76
CA ARG A 388 12.70 -4.36 5.57
C ARG A 388 12.32 -2.88 5.44
N ARG A 389 13.29 -1.97 5.29
CA ARG A 389 13.03 -0.53 5.07
C ARG A 389 12.31 -0.23 3.77
N LEU A 390 12.33 -1.16 2.82
CA LEU A 390 11.66 -1.02 1.52
C LEU A 390 10.22 -1.55 1.53
N SER A 391 9.71 -2.06 2.64
CA SER A 391 8.30 -2.53 2.74
C SER A 391 7.28 -1.40 2.55
N MET A 392 7.70 -0.14 2.62
CA MET A 392 6.87 1.05 2.39
C MET A 392 7.35 1.87 1.19
N LYS A 393 6.47 2.74 0.68
CA LYS A 393 6.84 3.67 -0.40
C LYS A 393 7.94 4.63 0.06
N PRO A 394 8.92 4.96 -0.82
CA PRO A 394 9.93 5.96 -0.53
C PRO A 394 9.29 7.34 -0.38
N GLY A 395 9.89 8.19 0.46
CA GLY A 395 9.41 9.55 0.73
C GLY A 395 10.36 10.65 0.26
N ILE A 396 9.82 11.86 0.08
CA ILE A 396 10.63 13.08 -0.06
C ILE A 396 11.33 13.35 1.26
N THR A 397 10.61 13.17 2.38
CA THR A 397 11.14 13.30 3.75
C THR A 397 10.84 12.06 4.58
N GLY A 398 11.49 11.92 5.72
CA GLY A 398 11.28 10.82 6.65
C GLY A 398 12.12 10.97 7.91
N LEU A 399 11.92 10.09 8.88
CA LEU A 399 12.66 10.06 10.16
C LEU A 399 14.18 10.12 9.96
N TRP A 400 14.71 9.53 8.90
CA TRP A 400 16.13 9.52 8.55
C TRP A 400 16.72 10.91 8.22
N GLN A 401 15.87 11.93 7.99
CA GLN A 401 16.31 13.32 7.77
C GLN A 401 16.26 14.17 9.02
N VAL A 402 15.47 13.76 10.03
CA VAL A 402 15.22 14.55 11.24
C VAL A 402 15.82 13.93 12.51
N SER A 403 16.34 12.70 12.40
CA SER A 403 17.14 12.00 13.40
C SER A 403 18.61 12.10 13.05
#